data_9924349c2e05ac605b4cbfa10470b548
#
_entry.id   9924349c2e05ac605b4cbfa10470b548
#
_cell.length_a   1.000
_cell.length_b   1.000
_cell.length_c   1.000
_cell.angle_alpha   90.00
_cell.angle_beta   90.00
_cell.angle_gamma   90.00
#
_symmetry.space_group_name_H-M   'P 1'
#
loop_
_entity.id
_entity.type
_entity.pdbx_description
1 polymer ?
#
loop_
_entity_poly.entity_id
_entity_poly.type
_entity_poly.pdbx_seq_one_letter_code
_entity_poly.pdbx_strand_id
1 'polypeptide(L)'
;MERIVRNGKSSLLYELADRIGNVVKEEEDGSGVVSDNAVAMTRIGQELDEVELKSNAHTLIVKNDEDLGGMDATIEVIRVMNGVCNDSDIEEWNLNDCSSKLKELVLGDNCLQFVKKMKLVGFTSLEKVVFGTGCFSNSEDGLLEVSDCKELRSFKVGAGCCVDWSSFVMKNCGVVEVSIGDGCFVNCENTVFESGYC
;
A
#
# COMPACT_ATOMS: atom_id res chain seq x y z
N MET A 1 21.77 -9.33 -10.45
CA MET A 1 20.97 -9.16 -9.21
C MET A 1 21.57 -7.98 -8.46
N GLU A 2 20.96 -6.81 -8.57
CA GLU A 2 21.40 -5.63 -7.80
C GLU A 2 20.59 -5.57 -6.51
N ARG A 3 21.27 -5.61 -5.39
CA ARG A 3 20.68 -5.40 -4.07
C ARG A 3 21.00 -3.97 -3.64
N ILE A 4 19.99 -3.12 -3.52
CA ILE A 4 20.15 -1.78 -2.97
C ILE A 4 19.68 -1.83 -1.52
N VAL A 5 20.61 -1.71 -0.59
CA VAL A 5 20.36 -1.54 0.83
C VAL A 5 20.90 -0.16 1.21
N ARG A 6 20.03 0.75 1.60
CA ARG A 6 20.45 2.07 2.07
C ARG A 6 19.65 2.48 3.29
N ASN A 7 20.34 3.05 4.25
CA ASN A 7 19.77 3.67 5.44
C ASN A 7 19.55 5.17 5.17
N GLY A 8 18.31 5.62 5.32
CA GLY A 8 17.94 7.02 5.54
C GLY A 8 17.44 7.82 4.35
N LYS A 9 16.26 8.40 4.54
CA LYS A 9 15.56 9.52 3.91
C LYS A 9 14.81 9.28 2.59
N SER A 10 13.58 9.81 2.54
CA SER A 10 12.55 9.68 1.51
C SER A 10 12.96 9.99 0.05
N SER A 11 14.06 10.71 -0.18
CA SER A 11 14.58 10.96 -1.53
C SER A 11 15.00 9.70 -2.29
N LEU A 12 15.20 8.59 -1.59
CA LEU A 12 15.58 7.30 -2.17
C LEU A 12 14.42 6.56 -2.83
N LEU A 13 13.20 6.77 -2.33
CA LEU A 13 12.01 6.16 -2.94
C LEU A 13 11.73 6.75 -4.32
N TYR A 14 12.00 8.05 -4.53
CA TYR A 14 11.92 8.69 -5.85
C TYR A 14 12.97 8.15 -6.83
N GLU A 15 14.23 7.95 -6.38
CA GLU A 15 15.27 7.34 -7.24
C GLU A 15 14.95 5.89 -7.64
N LEU A 16 14.30 5.14 -6.76
CA LEU A 16 13.92 3.75 -7.02
C LEU A 16 12.73 3.65 -7.98
N ALA A 17 11.75 4.53 -7.82
CA ALA A 17 10.61 4.63 -8.74
C ALA A 17 11.06 5.01 -10.16
N ASP A 18 12.04 5.90 -10.32
CA ASP A 18 12.61 6.30 -11.62
C ASP A 18 13.31 5.12 -12.34
N ARG A 19 13.88 4.18 -11.59
CA ARG A 19 14.53 2.96 -12.14
C ARG A 19 13.56 1.89 -12.62
N ILE A 20 12.32 1.88 -12.11
CA ILE A 20 11.27 0.95 -12.53
C ILE A 20 10.59 1.43 -13.84
N GLY A 21 10.86 2.66 -14.27
CA GLY A 21 10.52 3.14 -15.62
C GLY A 21 9.15 3.79 -15.76
N ASN A 22 8.38 3.98 -14.69
CA ASN A 22 7.06 4.62 -14.72
C ASN A 22 6.90 5.71 -13.65
N VAL A 23 7.87 6.61 -13.55
CA VAL A 23 7.69 7.85 -12.78
C VAL A 23 7.15 8.92 -13.70
N VAL A 24 6.03 9.51 -13.30
CA VAL A 24 5.58 10.78 -13.86
C VAL A 24 6.66 11.81 -13.51
N LYS A 25 7.44 12.25 -14.49
CA LYS A 25 8.39 13.35 -14.32
C LYS A 25 7.59 14.60 -14.03
N GLU A 26 7.72 15.12 -12.82
CA GLU A 26 7.37 16.51 -12.55
C GLU A 26 8.35 17.37 -13.35
N GLU A 27 7.88 18.06 -14.37
CA GLU A 27 8.64 19.13 -14.99
C GLU A 27 8.66 20.29 -13.99
N GLU A 28 9.87 20.63 -13.53
CA GLU A 28 10.14 21.85 -12.77
C GLU A 28 9.87 23.07 -13.65
N ASP A 29 8.63 23.51 -13.71
CA ASP A 29 8.37 24.90 -14.00
C ASP A 29 7.56 25.52 -12.86
N GLY A 30 8.09 26.60 -12.30
CA GLY A 30 7.72 27.20 -11.03
C GLY A 30 6.36 27.89 -11.01
N SER A 31 5.31 27.25 -11.47
CA SER A 31 3.93 27.75 -11.36
C SER A 31 2.99 26.63 -10.91
N GLY A 32 2.83 26.52 -9.60
CA GLY A 32 1.55 26.15 -8.98
C GLY A 32 0.92 24.82 -9.41
N VAL A 33 1.63 23.70 -9.41
CA VAL A 33 1.00 22.38 -9.61
C VAL A 33 0.85 21.65 -8.27
N VAL A 34 -0.12 22.09 -7.49
CA VAL A 34 -0.67 21.31 -6.36
C VAL A 34 -1.73 20.33 -6.87
N SER A 35 -1.89 20.16 -8.21
CA SER A 35 -3.16 19.66 -8.72
C SER A 35 -3.21 18.16 -9.06
N ASP A 36 -2.20 17.58 -9.66
CA ASP A 36 -2.46 16.30 -10.33
C ASP A 36 -2.32 15.07 -9.42
N ASN A 37 -1.36 15.07 -8.49
CA ASN A 37 -1.28 13.99 -7.50
C ASN A 37 -2.38 14.09 -6.44
N ALA A 38 -2.71 15.30 -5.97
CA ALA A 38 -3.84 15.50 -5.06
C ALA A 38 -5.17 15.16 -5.74
N VAL A 39 -5.33 15.51 -7.03
CA VAL A 39 -6.52 15.16 -7.83
C VAL A 39 -6.60 13.67 -8.13
N ALA A 40 -5.48 13.01 -8.40
CA ALA A 40 -5.44 11.56 -8.62
C ALA A 40 -5.76 10.82 -7.31
N MET A 41 -5.24 11.28 -6.16
CA MET A 41 -5.49 10.67 -4.86
C MET A 41 -6.93 10.95 -4.35
N THR A 42 -7.47 12.15 -4.61
CA THR A 42 -8.89 12.46 -4.35
C THR A 42 -9.81 11.61 -5.23
N ARG A 43 -9.41 11.31 -6.48
CA ARG A 43 -10.15 10.37 -7.33
C ARG A 43 -10.13 8.94 -6.82
N ILE A 44 -9.01 8.47 -6.26
CA ILE A 44 -8.95 7.13 -5.62
C ILE A 44 -9.94 7.07 -4.44
N GLY A 45 -9.98 8.10 -3.59
CA GLY A 45 -10.95 8.20 -2.50
C GLY A 45 -12.39 8.25 -3.02
N GLN A 46 -12.67 9.06 -4.04
CA GLN A 46 -14.01 9.19 -4.65
C GLN A 46 -14.43 7.91 -5.40
N GLU A 47 -13.52 7.22 -6.10
CA GLU A 47 -13.82 5.94 -6.72
C GLU A 47 -14.18 4.86 -5.70
N LEU A 48 -13.68 4.95 -4.45
CA LEU A 48 -14.10 4.07 -3.36
C LEU A 48 -15.50 4.39 -2.85
N ASP A 49 -15.89 5.69 -2.83
CA ASP A 49 -17.20 6.13 -2.39
C ASP A 49 -18.29 5.95 -3.46
N GLU A 50 -17.93 6.00 -4.77
CA GLU A 50 -18.86 5.91 -5.90
C GLU A 50 -19.04 4.49 -6.45
N VAL A 51 -18.17 3.54 -6.11
CA VAL A 51 -18.36 2.15 -6.50
C VAL A 51 -19.58 1.61 -5.75
N GLU A 52 -20.73 1.51 -6.43
CA GLU A 52 -21.84 0.64 -5.99
C GLU A 52 -21.23 -0.69 -5.57
N LEU A 53 -21.25 -0.94 -4.26
CA LEU A 53 -20.75 -2.14 -3.63
C LEU A 53 -21.57 -3.34 -4.13
N LYS A 54 -21.32 -3.76 -5.35
CA LYS A 54 -21.78 -5.06 -5.82
C LYS A 54 -21.00 -6.08 -5.02
N SER A 55 -21.60 -6.54 -3.94
CA SER A 55 -21.11 -7.66 -3.16
C SER A 55 -21.06 -8.88 -4.09
N ASN A 56 -19.91 -9.09 -4.73
CA ASN A 56 -19.61 -10.39 -5.30
C ASN A 56 -19.32 -11.34 -4.13
N ALA A 57 -19.68 -12.61 -4.27
CA ALA A 57 -19.52 -13.63 -3.22
C ALA A 57 -18.08 -13.78 -2.69
N HIS A 58 -17.08 -13.15 -3.34
CA HIS A 58 -15.66 -13.21 -3.02
C HIS A 58 -15.07 -11.86 -2.62
N THR A 59 -15.92 -10.87 -2.29
CA THR A 59 -15.46 -9.53 -1.87
C THR A 59 -15.78 -9.30 -0.40
N LEU A 60 -14.75 -9.05 0.40
CA LEU A 60 -14.87 -8.58 1.77
C LEU A 60 -14.85 -7.05 1.77
N ILE A 61 -15.91 -6.46 2.32
CA ILE A 61 -16.01 -5.03 2.56
C ILE A 61 -15.91 -4.79 4.05
N VAL A 62 -14.84 -4.14 4.47
CA VAL A 62 -14.53 -3.82 5.86
C VAL A 62 -15.07 -2.44 6.19
N LYS A 63 -16.06 -2.37 7.07
CA LYS A 63 -16.74 -1.14 7.51
C LYS A 63 -16.50 -0.80 8.98
N ASN A 64 -15.94 -1.74 9.72
CA ASN A 64 -15.62 -1.62 11.14
C ASN A 64 -14.56 -2.67 11.52
N ASP A 65 -14.09 -2.63 12.77
CA ASP A 65 -13.01 -3.50 13.26
C ASP A 65 -13.40 -4.97 13.30
N GLU A 66 -14.68 -5.29 13.54
CA GLU A 66 -15.18 -6.67 13.58
C GLU A 66 -15.08 -7.35 12.20
N ASP A 67 -15.24 -6.59 11.13
CA ASP A 67 -15.16 -7.11 9.75
C ASP A 67 -13.75 -7.61 9.40
N LEU A 68 -12.70 -7.16 10.12
CA LEU A 68 -11.32 -7.62 9.91
C LEU A 68 -11.16 -9.14 10.15
N GLY A 69 -12.03 -9.73 10.97
CA GLY A 69 -12.06 -11.18 11.23
C GLY A 69 -12.80 -12.01 10.16
N GLY A 70 -13.43 -11.35 9.19
CA GLY A 70 -14.25 -12.02 8.15
C GLY A 70 -13.48 -12.64 6.99
N MET A 71 -12.15 -12.79 7.11
CA MET A 71 -11.31 -13.33 6.04
C MET A 71 -11.36 -14.84 5.98
N ASP A 72 -11.43 -15.36 4.76
CA ASP A 72 -11.31 -16.79 4.47
C ASP A 72 -10.61 -17.04 3.12
N ALA A 73 -10.34 -18.30 2.82
CA ALA A 73 -9.62 -18.71 1.62
C ALA A 73 -10.36 -18.46 0.29
N THR A 74 -11.60 -17.97 0.32
CA THR A 74 -12.39 -17.68 -0.89
C THR A 74 -12.33 -16.22 -1.30
N ILE A 75 -11.85 -15.33 -0.42
CA ILE A 75 -11.79 -13.89 -0.66
C ILE A 75 -10.80 -13.56 -1.78
N GLU A 76 -11.29 -12.85 -2.80
CA GLU A 76 -10.51 -12.38 -3.94
C GLU A 76 -10.24 -10.87 -3.88
N VAL A 77 -11.12 -10.11 -3.22
CA VAL A 77 -11.03 -8.66 -3.13
C VAL A 77 -11.31 -8.22 -1.69
N ILE A 78 -10.45 -7.37 -1.15
CA ILE A 78 -10.67 -6.70 0.13
C ILE A 78 -10.75 -5.20 -0.11
N ARG A 79 -11.81 -4.58 0.41
CA ARG A 79 -12.01 -3.12 0.41
C ARG A 79 -12.27 -2.64 1.82
N VAL A 80 -11.39 -1.81 2.34
CA VAL A 80 -11.56 -1.15 3.64
C VAL A 80 -12.10 0.25 3.39
N MET A 81 -13.21 0.60 4.03
CA MET A 81 -13.84 1.90 3.88
C MET A 81 -13.01 3.00 4.55
N ASN A 82 -13.26 4.27 4.18
CA ASN A 82 -12.53 5.40 4.75
C ASN A 82 -12.75 5.53 6.26
N GLY A 83 -11.67 5.83 7.00
CA GLY A 83 -11.72 6.18 8.41
C GLY A 83 -12.04 5.04 9.38
N VAL A 84 -11.94 3.78 8.95
CA VAL A 84 -12.28 2.61 9.78
C VAL A 84 -11.04 1.84 10.21
N CYS A 85 -11.25 0.89 11.15
CA CYS A 85 -10.22 0.02 11.70
C CYS A 85 -9.08 0.80 12.39
N ASN A 86 -9.47 1.77 13.18
CA ASN A 86 -8.57 2.67 13.91
C ASN A 86 -8.57 2.41 15.43
N ASP A 87 -8.90 1.21 15.87
CA ASP A 87 -8.71 0.82 17.26
C ASP A 87 -7.22 0.63 17.56
N SER A 88 -6.75 1.24 18.65
CA SER A 88 -5.35 1.19 19.07
C SER A 88 -4.86 -0.21 19.46
N ASP A 89 -5.78 -1.13 19.74
CA ASP A 89 -5.48 -2.52 20.08
C ASP A 89 -5.19 -3.38 18.82
N ILE A 90 -5.47 -2.84 17.61
CA ILE A 90 -5.19 -3.51 16.34
C ILE A 90 -3.77 -3.17 15.87
N GLU A 91 -2.78 -3.87 16.39
CA GLU A 91 -1.36 -3.65 16.01
C GLU A 91 -0.90 -4.46 14.78
N GLU A 92 -1.59 -5.53 14.44
CA GLU A 92 -1.25 -6.39 13.28
C GLU A 92 -2.53 -6.83 12.57
N TRP A 93 -2.52 -6.76 11.26
CA TRP A 93 -3.59 -7.32 10.42
C TRP A 93 -3.04 -8.46 9.57
N ASN A 94 -3.50 -9.68 9.86
CA ASN A 94 -3.04 -10.90 9.20
C ASN A 94 -3.97 -11.29 8.06
N LEU A 95 -3.44 -11.34 6.84
CA LEU A 95 -4.16 -11.68 5.61
C LEU A 95 -3.82 -13.09 5.08
N ASN A 96 -3.14 -13.92 5.83
CA ASN A 96 -2.62 -15.20 5.35
C ASN A 96 -3.72 -16.16 4.88
N ASP A 97 -4.90 -16.12 5.49
CA ASP A 97 -6.01 -17.01 5.14
C ASP A 97 -6.51 -16.82 3.69
N CYS A 98 -6.40 -15.60 3.15
CA CYS A 98 -6.77 -15.29 1.77
C CYS A 98 -5.58 -15.21 0.79
N SER A 99 -4.37 -15.54 1.23
CA SER A 99 -3.12 -15.34 0.47
C SER A 99 -3.08 -16.01 -0.91
N SER A 100 -3.79 -17.12 -1.10
CA SER A 100 -3.83 -17.87 -2.35
C SER A 100 -4.83 -17.32 -3.38
N LYS A 101 -5.82 -16.54 -2.97
CA LYS A 101 -6.92 -16.08 -3.83
C LYS A 101 -7.03 -14.57 -3.95
N LEU A 102 -6.52 -13.84 -2.98
CA LEU A 102 -6.59 -12.38 -2.97
C LEU A 102 -5.91 -11.80 -4.21
N LYS A 103 -6.69 -11.04 -4.99
CA LYS A 103 -6.26 -10.33 -6.20
C LYS A 103 -6.07 -8.84 -5.95
N GLU A 104 -6.99 -8.25 -5.18
CA GLU A 104 -6.97 -6.81 -4.90
C GLU A 104 -7.10 -6.54 -3.40
N LEU A 105 -6.21 -5.69 -2.89
CA LEU A 105 -6.29 -5.09 -1.56
C LEU A 105 -6.39 -3.57 -1.72
N VAL A 106 -7.51 -3.00 -1.30
CA VAL A 106 -7.77 -1.56 -1.42
C VAL A 106 -8.17 -1.02 -0.06
N LEU A 107 -7.36 -0.11 0.48
CA LEU A 107 -7.64 0.63 1.70
C LEU A 107 -8.13 2.02 1.34
N GLY A 108 -9.22 2.45 1.97
CA GLY A 108 -9.69 3.83 1.92
C GLY A 108 -8.75 4.78 2.67
N ASP A 109 -9.13 6.05 2.77
CA ASP A 109 -8.33 7.05 3.46
C ASP A 109 -8.43 6.89 4.99
N ASN A 110 -7.33 7.18 5.70
CA ASN A 110 -7.25 7.19 7.16
C ASN A 110 -7.68 5.88 7.84
N CYS A 111 -7.30 4.76 7.27
CA CYS A 111 -7.60 3.42 7.79
C CYS A 111 -6.39 2.82 8.50
N LEU A 112 -6.67 1.89 9.45
CA LEU A 112 -5.64 1.06 10.07
C LEU A 112 -4.51 1.88 10.71
N GLN A 113 -4.83 3.02 11.31
CA GLN A 113 -3.85 4.02 11.74
C GLN A 113 -2.84 3.47 12.76
N PHE A 114 -3.23 2.52 13.60
CA PHE A 114 -2.40 1.97 14.67
C PHE A 114 -1.73 0.63 14.33
N VAL A 115 -2.00 0.08 13.14
CA VAL A 115 -1.35 -1.15 12.70
C VAL A 115 0.14 -0.89 12.48
N LYS A 116 0.98 -1.71 13.12
CA LYS A 116 2.45 -1.61 13.07
C LYS A 116 3.07 -2.62 12.13
N LYS A 117 2.30 -3.63 11.71
CA LYS A 117 2.84 -4.72 10.91
C LYS A 117 1.89 -5.13 9.81
N MET A 118 2.37 -4.99 8.58
CA MET A 118 1.67 -5.40 7.38
C MET A 118 2.57 -6.28 6.54
N LYS A 119 2.15 -7.53 6.32
CA LYS A 119 2.91 -8.50 5.52
C LYS A 119 2.07 -9.07 4.39
N LEU A 120 2.56 -8.90 3.18
CA LEU A 120 2.04 -9.51 1.96
C LEU A 120 3.14 -10.41 1.39
N VAL A 121 3.26 -11.63 1.94
CA VAL A 121 4.33 -12.57 1.59
C VAL A 121 3.75 -13.79 0.91
N GLY A 122 4.19 -14.08 -0.33
CA GLY A 122 3.77 -15.26 -1.07
C GLY A 122 2.32 -15.23 -1.55
N PHE A 123 1.74 -14.06 -1.74
CA PHE A 123 0.37 -13.91 -2.29
C PHE A 123 0.39 -14.22 -3.78
N THR A 124 -0.02 -15.45 -4.12
CA THR A 124 0.17 -16.01 -5.47
C THR A 124 -0.73 -15.41 -6.54
N SER A 125 -1.86 -14.79 -6.14
CA SER A 125 -2.84 -14.20 -7.05
C SER A 125 -2.95 -12.68 -6.94
N LEU A 126 -2.19 -12.04 -6.04
CA LEU A 126 -2.28 -10.61 -5.75
C LEU A 126 -1.77 -9.79 -6.93
N GLU A 127 -2.65 -8.99 -7.52
CA GLU A 127 -2.39 -8.18 -8.70
C GLU A 127 -2.26 -6.69 -8.37
N LYS A 128 -3.01 -6.23 -7.34
CA LYS A 128 -3.13 -4.81 -7.03
C LYS A 128 -3.20 -4.55 -5.53
N VAL A 129 -2.40 -3.59 -5.08
CA VAL A 129 -2.44 -3.04 -3.72
C VAL A 129 -2.60 -1.53 -3.80
N VAL A 130 -3.57 -0.98 -3.09
CA VAL A 130 -3.79 0.47 -2.97
C VAL A 130 -4.02 0.83 -1.52
N PHE A 131 -3.23 1.74 -0.99
CA PHE A 131 -3.48 2.41 0.28
C PHE A 131 -3.93 3.83 -0.01
N GLY A 132 -5.06 4.24 0.55
CA GLY A 132 -5.53 5.62 0.54
C GLY A 132 -4.59 6.55 1.32
N THR A 133 -4.96 7.80 1.46
CA THR A 133 -4.18 8.80 2.20
C THR A 133 -4.24 8.53 3.71
N GLY A 134 -3.13 8.75 4.43
CA GLY A 134 -3.10 8.70 5.90
C GLY A 134 -3.30 7.33 6.54
N CYS A 135 -3.14 6.23 5.79
CA CYS A 135 -3.15 4.90 6.37
C CYS A 135 -1.90 4.63 7.20
N PHE A 136 -2.04 3.90 8.31
CA PHE A 136 -0.91 3.53 9.19
C PHE A 136 -0.14 4.74 9.75
N SER A 137 -0.83 5.88 9.96
CA SER A 137 -0.18 7.16 10.26
C SER A 137 0.16 7.37 11.74
N ASN A 138 -0.41 6.58 12.65
CA ASN A 138 -0.27 6.75 14.10
C ASN A 138 0.50 5.59 14.75
N SER A 139 1.33 4.89 13.99
CA SER A 139 2.14 3.77 14.48
C SER A 139 3.62 4.05 14.25
N GLU A 140 4.42 3.86 15.31
CA GLU A 140 5.88 3.96 15.29
C GLU A 140 6.51 2.59 15.05
N ASP A 141 7.75 2.57 14.52
CA ASP A 141 8.56 1.36 14.33
C ASP A 141 7.90 0.25 13.49
N GLY A 142 6.98 0.65 12.60
CA GLY A 142 6.24 -0.30 11.79
C GLY A 142 7.07 -0.98 10.69
N LEU A 143 6.53 -2.10 10.20
CA LEU A 143 7.10 -2.89 9.10
C LEU A 143 6.08 -3.09 7.99
N LEU A 144 6.41 -2.69 6.78
CA LEU A 144 5.76 -3.13 5.56
C LEU A 144 6.65 -4.10 4.81
N GLU A 145 6.18 -5.33 4.64
CA GLU A 145 6.85 -6.35 3.84
C GLU A 145 5.94 -6.84 2.72
N VAL A 146 6.41 -6.69 1.48
CA VAL A 146 5.76 -7.20 0.27
C VAL A 146 6.77 -8.08 -0.46
N SER A 147 6.60 -9.40 -0.40
CA SER A 147 7.58 -10.29 -0.98
C SER A 147 6.96 -11.52 -1.63
N ASP A 148 7.63 -12.04 -2.65
CA ASP A 148 7.22 -13.22 -3.41
C ASP A 148 5.81 -13.12 -4.04
N CYS A 149 5.34 -11.90 -4.34
CA CYS A 149 4.06 -11.62 -5.00
C CYS A 149 4.29 -11.50 -6.51
N LYS A 150 4.34 -12.62 -7.22
CA LYS A 150 4.72 -12.68 -8.63
C LYS A 150 3.73 -12.02 -9.59
N GLU A 151 2.46 -12.05 -9.24
CA GLU A 151 1.38 -11.47 -10.04
C GLU A 151 1.09 -10.00 -9.70
N LEU A 152 1.71 -9.44 -8.64
CA LEU A 152 1.53 -8.05 -8.27
C LEU A 152 2.03 -7.11 -9.38
N ARG A 153 1.14 -6.34 -9.97
CA ARG A 153 1.44 -5.41 -11.08
C ARG A 153 1.41 -3.96 -10.65
N SER A 154 0.52 -3.60 -9.72
CA SER A 154 0.34 -2.23 -9.26
C SER A 154 0.40 -2.14 -7.74
N PHE A 155 1.28 -1.27 -7.25
CA PHE A 155 1.43 -0.97 -5.82
C PHE A 155 1.37 0.53 -5.61
N LYS A 156 0.30 1.03 -4.97
CA LYS A 156 0.06 2.46 -4.76
C LYS A 156 -0.13 2.77 -3.29
N VAL A 157 0.52 3.82 -2.82
CA VAL A 157 0.43 4.32 -1.46
C VAL A 157 0.09 5.80 -1.51
N GLY A 158 -1.02 6.20 -0.90
CA GLY A 158 -1.45 7.59 -0.78
C GLY A 158 -0.53 8.41 0.12
N ALA A 159 -0.70 9.72 0.13
CA ALA A 159 0.13 10.61 0.92
C ALA A 159 0.01 10.37 2.43
N GLY A 160 1.09 10.60 3.18
CA GLY A 160 1.09 10.53 4.65
C GLY A 160 0.85 9.13 5.23
N CYS A 161 1.13 8.08 4.48
CA CYS A 161 1.06 6.71 4.97
C CYS A 161 2.38 6.27 5.61
N CYS A 162 2.28 5.42 6.64
CA CYS A 162 3.46 4.78 7.24
C CYS A 162 4.56 5.80 7.63
N VAL A 163 4.19 6.97 8.15
CA VAL A 163 5.11 8.12 8.36
C VAL A 163 6.30 7.72 9.22
N ASP A 164 6.04 7.06 10.34
CA ASP A 164 7.03 6.70 11.36
C ASP A 164 7.38 5.20 11.33
N TRP A 165 7.12 4.53 10.21
CA TRP A 165 7.52 3.15 10.06
C TRP A 165 9.01 3.00 9.78
N SER A 166 9.66 2.11 10.51
CA SER A 166 11.10 1.90 10.44
C SER A 166 11.57 1.06 9.27
N SER A 167 10.67 0.25 8.68
CA SER A 167 11.08 -0.69 7.62
C SER A 167 10.06 -0.82 6.49
N PHE A 168 10.54 -0.70 5.26
CA PHE A 168 9.83 -1.04 4.04
C PHE A 168 10.64 -2.02 3.20
N VAL A 169 10.09 -3.19 2.96
CA VAL A 169 10.75 -4.26 2.20
C VAL A 169 9.86 -4.68 1.04
N MET A 170 10.35 -4.58 -0.19
CA MET A 170 9.71 -5.14 -1.37
C MET A 170 10.70 -6.03 -2.11
N LYS A 171 10.38 -7.33 -2.25
CA LYS A 171 11.29 -8.31 -2.84
C LYS A 171 10.57 -9.27 -3.77
N ASN A 172 11.23 -9.62 -4.88
CA ASN A 172 10.80 -10.71 -5.74
C ASN A 172 9.31 -10.60 -6.16
N CYS A 173 8.86 -9.37 -6.46
CA CYS A 173 7.50 -9.07 -6.91
C CYS A 173 7.48 -8.74 -8.39
N GLY A 174 6.32 -9.02 -9.06
CA GLY A 174 6.12 -8.75 -10.48
C GLY A 174 5.69 -7.30 -10.80
N VAL A 175 6.03 -6.34 -9.94
CA VAL A 175 5.51 -4.97 -9.99
C VAL A 175 5.94 -4.25 -11.26
N VAL A 176 4.96 -3.65 -11.94
CA VAL A 176 5.13 -2.83 -13.16
C VAL A 176 4.95 -1.35 -12.83
N GLU A 177 4.07 -1.05 -11.88
CA GLU A 177 3.76 0.31 -11.45
C GLU A 177 3.89 0.43 -9.93
N VAL A 178 4.73 1.36 -9.47
CA VAL A 178 4.84 1.75 -8.05
C VAL A 178 4.60 3.24 -7.95
N SER A 179 3.69 3.65 -7.08
CA SER A 179 3.43 5.06 -6.77
C SER A 179 3.38 5.22 -5.25
N ILE A 180 4.15 6.14 -4.71
CA ILE A 180 4.22 6.45 -3.29
C ILE A 180 4.01 7.95 -3.13
N GLY A 181 2.96 8.33 -2.40
CA GLY A 181 2.59 9.71 -2.15
C GLY A 181 3.57 10.43 -1.21
N ASP A 182 3.43 11.75 -1.13
CA ASP A 182 4.26 12.58 -0.30
C ASP A 182 4.11 12.26 1.20
N GLY A 183 5.22 12.42 1.94
CA GLY A 183 5.23 12.22 3.39
C GLY A 183 5.09 10.77 3.84
N CYS A 184 5.25 9.79 2.95
CA CYS A 184 5.30 8.38 3.33
C CYS A 184 6.71 7.97 3.76
N PHE A 185 6.80 7.07 4.76
CA PHE A 185 8.05 6.47 5.21
C PHE A 185 9.14 7.49 5.56
N VAL A 186 8.76 8.62 6.16
CA VAL A 186 9.69 9.75 6.43
C VAL A 186 10.84 9.32 7.33
N ASN A 187 10.56 8.50 8.33
CA ASN A 187 11.53 8.01 9.31
C ASN A 187 11.98 6.57 9.03
N CYS A 188 11.80 6.08 7.80
CA CYS A 188 12.16 4.71 7.45
C CYS A 188 13.68 4.53 7.41
N GLU A 189 14.20 3.71 8.32
CA GLU A 189 15.63 3.42 8.44
C GLU A 189 16.08 2.30 7.52
N ASN A 190 15.19 1.35 7.23
CA ASN A 190 15.49 0.17 6.43
C ASN A 190 14.56 0.07 5.22
N THR A 191 15.08 0.44 4.06
CA THR A 191 14.38 0.29 2.79
C THR A 191 15.10 -0.73 1.92
N VAL A 192 14.39 -1.80 1.54
CA VAL A 192 14.94 -2.84 0.67
C VAL A 192 14.04 -2.99 -0.54
N PHE A 193 14.63 -2.85 -1.72
CA PHE A 193 13.96 -3.08 -2.99
C PHE A 193 14.79 -4.07 -3.80
N GLU A 194 14.26 -5.28 -4.01
CA GLU A 194 14.93 -6.31 -4.81
C GLU A 194 13.98 -6.77 -5.93
N SER A 195 14.34 -6.48 -7.17
CA SER A 195 13.60 -6.96 -8.33
C SER A 195 13.84 -8.47 -8.52
N GLY A 196 12.75 -9.22 -8.69
CA GLY A 196 12.82 -10.66 -8.89
C GLY A 196 13.06 -11.08 -10.34
N TYR A 197 13.17 -10.14 -11.27
CA TYR A 197 13.36 -10.44 -12.69
C TYR A 197 14.69 -9.85 -13.18
N CYS A 198 15.59 -10.73 -13.59
CA CYS A 198 16.67 -10.48 -14.54
C CYS A 198 16.19 -10.90 -15.92
#